data_9f3f0368fc20631b5da6d2b86a279603
#
_entry.id   9f3f0368fc20631b5da6d2b86a279603
#
_cell.length_a   1.000
_cell.length_b   1.000
_cell.length_c   1.000
_cell.angle_alpha   90.00
_cell.angle_beta   90.00
_cell.angle_gamma   90.00
#
_symmetry.space_group_name_H-M   'P 1'
#
loop_
_entity.id
_entity.type
_entity.pdbx_description
1 polymer ?
#
loop_
_entity_poly.entity_id
_entity_poly.type
_entity_poly.pdbx_seq_one_letter_code
_entity_poly.pdbx_strand_id
1 'polypeptide(L)'
;DSADIGPRHWNEMLSAIRAHPGRPVIVTHGTDTMAFTGAALSQALAGEARRIVLCGSMLPLGQEGDAEGNLSLALQAALQPTTGVHLAFAGKILPAAGLVKHDSHAADSFRAQPQAEPVSPKSAEFAEDRRLAILTLSPGMPANALDAMLDQLDGAVLRVFGSGTAMSDDDVLTVLRNAVRKGKRLRAVSQCEAGGLSPGTYAAGAGLWSTGIENGGTETPEAALIHLWLN
;
A
#
# COMPACT_ATOMS: atom_id res chain seq x y z
N ASP A 1 -18.27 -5.18 -2.95
CA ASP A 1 -17.76 -4.86 -1.62
C ASP A 1 -16.27 -4.46 -1.73
N SER A 2 -15.82 -3.49 -0.90
CA SER A 2 -14.42 -3.07 -0.96
C SER A 2 -13.45 -4.17 -0.52
N ALA A 3 -13.89 -5.11 0.29
CA ALA A 3 -13.08 -6.26 0.69
C ALA A 3 -12.63 -7.13 -0.50
N ASP A 4 -13.33 -7.06 -1.61
CA ASP A 4 -13.05 -7.85 -2.82
C ASP A 4 -12.20 -7.10 -3.87
N ILE A 5 -11.82 -5.83 -3.60
CA ILE A 5 -11.03 -5.03 -4.52
C ILE A 5 -9.61 -5.56 -4.61
N GLY A 6 -9.13 -5.73 -5.85
CA GLY A 6 -7.79 -6.24 -6.15
C GLY A 6 -7.33 -5.85 -7.56
N PRO A 7 -6.28 -6.50 -8.10
CA PRO A 7 -5.62 -6.16 -9.36
C PRO A 7 -6.55 -5.90 -10.54
N ARG A 8 -7.52 -6.80 -10.78
CA ARG A 8 -8.51 -6.64 -11.85
C ARG A 8 -9.28 -5.33 -11.73
N HIS A 9 -9.76 -5.01 -10.52
CA HIS A 9 -10.54 -3.80 -10.29
C HIS A 9 -9.70 -2.53 -10.46
N TRP A 10 -8.42 -2.56 -10.03
CA TRP A 10 -7.50 -1.45 -10.27
C TRP A 10 -7.23 -1.24 -11.76
N ASN A 11 -7.08 -2.32 -12.54
CA ASN A 11 -6.97 -2.23 -14.00
C ASN A 11 -8.22 -1.61 -14.65
N GLU A 12 -9.41 -2.02 -14.21
CA GLU A 12 -10.68 -1.43 -14.66
C GLU A 12 -10.76 0.08 -14.32
N MET A 13 -10.37 0.47 -13.11
CA MET A 13 -10.30 1.88 -12.70
C MET A 13 -9.30 2.68 -13.55
N LEU A 14 -8.09 2.13 -13.79
CA LEU A 14 -7.07 2.78 -14.60
C LEU A 14 -7.54 2.97 -16.06
N SER A 15 -8.18 1.96 -16.62
CA SER A 15 -8.78 2.03 -17.97
C SER A 15 -9.83 3.14 -18.06
N ALA A 16 -10.75 3.20 -17.09
CA ALA A 16 -11.78 4.24 -17.04
C ALA A 16 -11.18 5.65 -16.87
N ILE A 17 -10.17 5.80 -16.01
CA ILE A 17 -9.48 7.08 -15.80
C ILE A 17 -8.76 7.53 -17.07
N ARG A 18 -8.04 6.63 -17.75
CA ARG A 18 -7.29 6.91 -18.98
C ARG A 18 -8.17 7.23 -20.17
N ALA A 19 -9.40 6.66 -20.22
CA ALA A 19 -10.40 6.97 -21.24
C ALA A 19 -10.89 8.43 -21.21
N HIS A 20 -10.67 9.16 -20.09
CA HIS A 20 -11.09 10.55 -19.92
C HIS A 20 -9.90 11.48 -19.60
N PRO A 21 -9.00 11.73 -20.57
CA PRO A 21 -7.83 12.58 -20.35
C PRO A 21 -8.22 14.01 -19.99
N GLY A 22 -7.49 14.61 -19.03
CA GLY A 22 -7.68 16.00 -18.61
C GLY A 22 -8.90 16.25 -17.72
N ARG A 23 -9.77 15.26 -17.49
CA ARG A 23 -10.90 15.40 -16.57
C ARG A 23 -10.51 14.99 -15.14
N PRO A 24 -11.00 15.72 -14.12
CA PRO A 24 -10.93 15.23 -12.76
C PRO A 24 -11.84 14.00 -12.60
N VAL A 25 -11.43 13.06 -11.75
CA VAL A 25 -12.18 11.83 -11.49
C VAL A 25 -12.41 11.68 -9.99
N ILE A 26 -13.63 11.36 -9.61
CA ILE A 26 -13.96 10.92 -8.25
C ILE A 26 -14.21 9.42 -8.30
N VAL A 27 -13.55 8.70 -7.40
CA VAL A 27 -13.71 7.25 -7.23
C VAL A 27 -14.41 7.02 -5.89
N THR A 28 -15.68 6.62 -5.94
CA THR A 28 -16.41 6.20 -4.72
C THR A 28 -15.97 4.78 -4.33
N HIS A 29 -15.62 4.58 -3.06
CA HIS A 29 -14.96 3.37 -2.61
C HIS A 29 -15.31 3.06 -1.15
N GLY A 30 -15.49 1.78 -0.82
CA GLY A 30 -15.62 1.37 0.58
C GLY A 30 -14.28 1.48 1.33
N THR A 31 -14.34 1.63 2.65
CA THR A 31 -13.17 2.04 3.44
C THR A 31 -12.13 0.95 3.67
N ASP A 32 -12.45 -0.35 3.51
CA ASP A 32 -11.58 -1.45 3.95
C ASP A 32 -10.29 -1.58 3.13
N THR A 33 -10.36 -1.40 1.83
CA THR A 33 -9.19 -1.48 0.94
C THR A 33 -8.83 -0.14 0.28
N MET A 34 -9.37 0.95 0.79
CA MET A 34 -9.13 2.29 0.26
C MET A 34 -7.65 2.68 0.27
N ALA A 35 -6.88 2.26 1.29
CA ALA A 35 -5.45 2.49 1.36
C ALA A 35 -4.69 1.76 0.23
N PHE A 36 -5.08 0.54 -0.09
CA PHE A 36 -4.52 -0.20 -1.23
C PHE A 36 -4.84 0.47 -2.57
N THR A 37 -6.10 0.86 -2.78
CA THR A 37 -6.52 1.55 -4.01
C THR A 37 -5.85 2.92 -4.14
N GLY A 38 -5.69 3.65 -3.04
CA GLY A 38 -4.95 4.91 -2.99
C GLY A 38 -3.51 4.75 -3.46
N ALA A 39 -2.80 3.76 -2.91
CA ALA A 39 -1.44 3.43 -3.33
C ALA A 39 -1.38 2.95 -4.80
N ALA A 40 -2.34 2.09 -5.21
CA ALA A 40 -2.41 1.54 -6.56
C ALA A 40 -2.54 2.65 -7.62
N LEU A 41 -3.51 3.54 -7.46
CA LEU A 41 -3.71 4.64 -8.40
C LEU A 41 -2.56 5.65 -8.34
N SER A 42 -2.01 5.94 -7.14
CA SER A 42 -0.87 6.87 -7.01
C SER A 42 0.38 6.38 -7.74
N GLN A 43 0.71 5.09 -7.62
CA GLN A 43 1.89 4.53 -8.26
C GLN A 43 1.67 4.27 -9.75
N ALA A 44 0.52 3.71 -10.14
CA ALA A 44 0.24 3.38 -11.55
C ALA A 44 0.09 4.63 -12.45
N LEU A 45 -0.32 5.76 -11.88
CA LEU A 45 -0.47 7.05 -12.58
C LEU A 45 0.70 8.02 -12.32
N ALA A 46 1.80 7.53 -11.74
CA ALA A 46 2.99 8.34 -11.49
C ALA A 46 3.50 8.98 -12.80
N GLY A 47 3.74 10.29 -12.76
CA GLY A 47 4.12 11.07 -13.94
C GLY A 47 2.97 11.47 -14.86
N GLU A 48 1.73 11.00 -14.65
CA GLU A 48 0.55 11.47 -15.35
C GLU A 48 -0.08 12.67 -14.61
N ALA A 49 -0.34 13.77 -15.32
CA ALA A 49 -1.01 14.94 -14.74
C ALA A 49 -2.51 14.68 -14.54
N ARG A 50 -2.85 13.82 -13.59
CA ARG A 50 -4.23 13.42 -13.26
C ARG A 50 -4.69 14.05 -11.96
N ARG A 51 -6.00 14.30 -11.85
CA ARG A 51 -6.67 14.72 -10.61
C ARG A 51 -7.67 13.65 -10.22
N ILE A 52 -7.31 12.86 -9.23
CA ILE A 52 -8.13 11.74 -8.75
C ILE A 52 -8.45 11.98 -7.28
N VAL A 53 -9.72 11.91 -6.92
CA VAL A 53 -10.17 12.01 -5.54
C VAL A 53 -10.92 10.74 -5.16
N LEU A 54 -10.35 9.96 -4.25
CA LEU A 54 -11.05 8.87 -3.59
C LEU A 54 -12.04 9.45 -2.59
N CYS A 55 -13.19 8.83 -2.47
CA CYS A 55 -14.23 9.21 -1.55
C CYS A 55 -14.94 7.97 -1.01
N GLY A 56 -15.19 7.93 0.27
CA GLY A 56 -15.96 6.88 0.92
C GLY A 56 -16.59 7.39 2.20
N SER A 57 -17.22 6.50 2.94
CA SER A 57 -17.86 6.84 4.21
C SER A 57 -17.90 5.65 5.16
N MET A 58 -18.02 5.93 6.45
CA MET A 58 -18.26 4.91 7.47
C MET A 58 -19.74 4.48 7.50
N LEU A 59 -20.66 5.40 7.19
CA LEU A 59 -22.09 5.13 7.07
C LEU A 59 -22.57 5.35 5.63
N PRO A 60 -23.57 4.58 5.15
CA PRO A 60 -24.10 4.72 3.79
C PRO A 60 -24.73 6.08 3.55
N LEU A 61 -24.72 6.51 2.29
CA LEU A 61 -25.43 7.71 1.84
C LEU A 61 -26.93 7.62 2.19
N GLY A 62 -27.52 8.72 2.66
CA GLY A 62 -28.92 8.80 3.09
C GLY A 62 -29.16 8.36 4.54
N GLN A 63 -28.13 7.99 5.27
CA GLN A 63 -28.17 7.85 6.73
C GLN A 63 -27.50 9.07 7.35
N GLU A 64 -27.88 9.44 8.59
CA GLU A 64 -27.19 10.51 9.30
C GLU A 64 -25.74 10.08 9.59
N GLY A 65 -24.78 10.68 8.84
CA GLY A 65 -23.38 10.28 8.91
C GLY A 65 -22.45 11.16 8.08
N ASP A 66 -21.38 10.56 7.62
CA ASP A 66 -20.24 11.22 6.98
C ASP A 66 -20.29 11.24 5.43
N ALA A 67 -21.20 10.49 4.81
CA ALA A 67 -21.17 10.25 3.37
C ALA A 67 -21.38 11.51 2.55
N GLU A 68 -22.41 12.32 2.86
CA GLU A 68 -22.72 13.55 2.15
C GLU A 68 -21.60 14.59 2.30
N GLY A 69 -21.05 14.70 3.50
CA GLY A 69 -19.91 15.59 3.80
C GLY A 69 -18.67 15.21 3.00
N ASN A 70 -18.32 13.94 3.00
CA ASN A 70 -17.16 13.41 2.27
C ASN A 70 -17.34 13.55 0.75
N LEU A 71 -18.54 13.28 0.20
CA LEU A 71 -18.81 13.45 -1.21
C LEU A 71 -18.75 14.93 -1.63
N SER A 72 -19.32 15.83 -0.83
CA SER A 72 -19.25 17.28 -1.07
C SER A 72 -17.79 17.76 -1.08
N LEU A 73 -16.99 17.29 -0.13
CA LEU A 73 -15.56 17.60 -0.05
C LEU A 73 -14.80 17.06 -1.28
N ALA A 74 -15.12 15.84 -1.73
CA ALA A 74 -14.50 15.25 -2.91
C ALA A 74 -14.82 16.04 -4.19
N LEU A 75 -16.06 16.50 -4.35
CA LEU A 75 -16.47 17.37 -5.47
C LEU A 75 -15.70 18.69 -5.47
N GLN A 76 -15.55 19.33 -4.30
CA GLN A 76 -14.77 20.56 -4.17
C GLN A 76 -13.29 20.34 -4.47
N ALA A 77 -12.70 19.25 -3.96
CA ALA A 77 -11.30 18.92 -4.21
C ALA A 77 -11.03 18.61 -5.68
N ALA A 78 -11.94 17.92 -6.37
CA ALA A 78 -11.80 17.60 -7.78
C ALA A 78 -11.77 18.84 -8.70
N LEU A 79 -12.32 19.95 -8.26
CA LEU A 79 -12.31 21.23 -8.98
C LEU A 79 -11.00 22.03 -8.76
N GLN A 80 -10.21 21.68 -7.76
CA GLN A 80 -8.92 22.36 -7.50
C GLN A 80 -7.87 21.96 -8.57
N PRO A 81 -6.87 22.83 -8.84
CA PRO A 81 -5.84 22.55 -9.85
C PRO A 81 -4.80 21.51 -9.39
N THR A 82 -4.93 20.96 -8.20
CA THR A 82 -3.95 20.00 -7.62
C THR A 82 -4.00 18.67 -8.36
N THR A 83 -2.86 18.22 -8.88
CA THR A 83 -2.69 16.89 -9.49
C THR A 83 -2.33 15.84 -8.46
N GLY A 84 -2.47 14.58 -8.84
CA GLY A 84 -2.20 13.41 -8.00
C GLY A 84 -3.47 12.72 -7.53
N VAL A 85 -3.28 11.75 -6.66
CA VAL A 85 -4.37 10.96 -6.06
C VAL A 85 -4.54 11.36 -4.60
N HIS A 86 -5.75 11.73 -4.24
CA HIS A 86 -6.07 12.20 -2.88
C HIS A 86 -7.30 11.46 -2.34
N LEU A 87 -7.43 11.43 -1.04
CA LEU A 87 -8.64 10.98 -0.33
C LEU A 87 -9.34 12.19 0.29
N ALA A 88 -10.63 12.35 0.00
CA ALA A 88 -11.53 13.27 0.71
C ALA A 88 -12.28 12.50 1.79
N PHE A 89 -11.95 12.76 3.06
CA PHE A 89 -12.52 12.03 4.19
C PHE A 89 -12.46 12.85 5.48
N ALA A 90 -13.53 12.82 6.29
CA ALA A 90 -13.62 13.48 7.59
C ALA A 90 -13.15 14.95 7.57
N GLY A 91 -13.55 15.71 6.54
CA GLY A 91 -13.20 17.13 6.38
C GLY A 91 -11.74 17.37 5.93
N LYS A 92 -10.97 16.34 5.59
CA LYS A 92 -9.57 16.40 5.18
C LYS A 92 -9.36 15.95 3.75
N ILE A 93 -8.35 16.53 3.09
CA ILE A 93 -7.80 16.04 1.83
C ILE A 93 -6.43 15.46 2.12
N LEU A 94 -6.29 14.14 1.98
CA LEU A 94 -5.08 13.40 2.30
C LEU A 94 -4.40 12.89 1.01
N PRO A 95 -3.05 12.95 0.88
CA PRO A 95 -2.34 12.25 -0.18
C PRO A 95 -2.62 10.75 -0.10
N ALA A 96 -3.00 10.13 -1.23
CA ALA A 96 -3.47 8.74 -1.20
C ALA A 96 -2.35 7.70 -1.30
N ALA A 97 -1.12 8.10 -1.62
CA ALA A 97 0.01 7.18 -1.78
C ALA A 97 0.38 6.40 -0.51
N GLY A 98 0.20 7.00 0.66
CA GLY A 98 0.57 6.42 1.95
C GLY A 98 -0.58 6.40 2.95
N LEU A 99 -1.80 6.15 2.50
CA LEU A 99 -2.95 6.03 3.40
C LEU A 99 -2.82 4.85 4.36
N VAL A 100 -3.27 5.09 5.59
CA VAL A 100 -3.44 4.06 6.62
C VAL A 100 -4.84 4.22 7.22
N LYS A 101 -5.63 3.14 7.23
CA LYS A 101 -6.86 3.07 8.02
C LYS A 101 -6.45 2.73 9.44
N HIS A 102 -6.33 3.75 10.29
CA HIS A 102 -5.80 3.60 11.65
C HIS A 102 -6.85 3.33 12.72
N ASP A 103 -8.12 3.51 12.38
CA ASP A 103 -9.24 3.23 13.27
C ASP A 103 -10.37 2.55 12.48
N SER A 104 -10.98 1.51 13.07
CA SER A 104 -12.03 0.74 12.42
C SER A 104 -13.44 1.33 12.61
N HIS A 105 -13.62 2.31 13.50
CA HIS A 105 -14.93 2.84 13.89
C HIS A 105 -15.01 4.38 13.87
N ALA A 106 -13.88 5.08 14.09
CA ALA A 106 -13.89 6.52 14.14
C ALA A 106 -14.29 7.15 12.81
N ALA A 107 -15.02 8.26 12.86
CA ALA A 107 -15.33 9.04 11.67
C ALA A 107 -14.05 9.54 10.97
N ASP A 108 -13.02 9.92 11.74
CA ASP A 108 -11.68 10.27 11.23
C ASP A 108 -10.76 9.03 11.26
N SER A 109 -11.03 8.07 10.37
CA SER A 109 -10.36 6.76 10.38
C SER A 109 -9.12 6.65 9.50
N PHE A 110 -8.74 7.71 8.77
CA PHE A 110 -7.58 7.69 7.87
C PHE A 110 -6.50 8.69 8.25
N ARG A 111 -5.25 8.25 8.05
CA ARG A 111 -4.05 9.10 8.07
C ARG A 111 -3.27 8.88 6.78
N ALA A 112 -2.44 9.87 6.41
CA ALA A 112 -1.47 9.74 5.34
C ALA A 112 -0.06 9.75 5.91
N GLN A 113 0.71 8.71 5.66
CA GLN A 113 2.14 8.67 5.96
C GLN A 113 2.92 9.25 4.79
N PRO A 114 3.96 10.06 5.05
CA PRO A 114 4.81 10.59 3.99
C PRO A 114 5.44 9.45 3.18
N GLN A 115 5.30 9.53 1.85
CA GLN A 115 5.91 8.59 0.90
C GLN A 115 6.95 9.32 0.06
N ALA A 116 7.94 8.56 -0.45
CA ALA A 116 8.76 9.05 -1.54
C ALA A 116 7.88 9.31 -2.77
N GLU A 117 8.30 10.29 -3.60
CA GLU A 117 7.62 10.53 -4.88
C GLU A 117 7.58 9.24 -5.70
N PRO A 118 6.40 8.81 -6.16
CA PRO A 118 6.30 7.63 -6.98
C PRO A 118 7.05 7.82 -8.28
N VAL A 119 7.92 6.87 -8.61
CA VAL A 119 8.55 6.82 -9.93
C VAL A 119 7.63 6.13 -10.93
N SER A 120 7.79 6.45 -12.23
CA SER A 120 7.02 5.78 -13.28
C SER A 120 7.17 4.26 -13.15
N PRO A 121 6.06 3.52 -13.10
CA PRO A 121 6.09 2.08 -12.90
C PRO A 121 6.64 1.36 -14.12
N LYS A 122 7.21 0.17 -13.94
CA LYS A 122 7.66 -0.69 -15.04
C LYS A 122 6.51 -1.32 -15.81
N SER A 123 5.38 -1.54 -15.14
CA SER A 123 4.15 -2.05 -15.75
C SER A 123 3.06 -0.98 -15.71
N ALA A 124 2.30 -0.87 -16.79
CA ALA A 124 1.12 0.00 -16.87
C ALA A 124 -0.12 -0.63 -16.23
N GLU A 125 -0.09 -1.93 -15.95
CA GLU A 125 -1.20 -2.73 -15.44
C GLU A 125 -0.73 -3.69 -14.35
N PHE A 126 -1.66 -4.12 -13.50
CA PHE A 126 -1.46 -5.11 -12.46
C PHE A 126 -1.62 -6.52 -13.03
N ALA A 127 -0.61 -7.38 -12.90
CA ALA A 127 -0.71 -8.78 -13.28
C ALA A 127 -1.64 -9.52 -12.30
N GLU A 128 -2.78 -10.00 -12.82
CA GLU A 128 -3.85 -10.58 -11.97
C GLU A 128 -3.47 -11.96 -11.42
N ASP A 129 -2.57 -12.67 -12.06
CA ASP A 129 -2.07 -13.99 -11.67
C ASP A 129 -0.90 -13.94 -10.67
N ARG A 130 -0.34 -12.76 -10.43
CA ARG A 130 0.79 -12.61 -9.49
C ARG A 130 0.32 -12.81 -8.05
N ARG A 131 0.95 -13.72 -7.35
CA ARG A 131 0.62 -14.10 -5.96
C ARG A 131 1.51 -13.34 -4.99
N LEU A 132 1.02 -12.28 -4.42
CA LEU A 132 1.70 -11.45 -3.44
C LEU A 132 0.94 -11.43 -2.13
N ALA A 133 1.65 -11.28 -1.00
CA ALA A 133 1.04 -11.12 0.32
C ALA A 133 1.85 -10.20 1.21
N ILE A 134 1.21 -9.67 2.25
CA ILE A 134 1.86 -8.98 3.36
C ILE A 134 1.98 -9.98 4.50
N LEU A 135 3.21 -10.26 4.93
CA LEU A 135 3.52 -11.16 6.04
C LEU A 135 4.10 -10.35 7.20
N THR A 136 3.53 -10.53 8.39
CA THR A 136 4.05 -9.88 9.60
C THR A 136 4.96 -10.85 10.34
N LEU A 137 6.23 -10.51 10.51
CA LEU A 137 7.14 -11.28 11.36
C LEU A 137 6.74 -11.11 12.82
N SER A 138 6.76 -12.20 13.57
CA SER A 138 6.45 -12.22 14.99
C SER A 138 7.53 -12.98 15.78
N PRO A 139 7.74 -12.65 17.05
CA PRO A 139 8.61 -13.46 17.91
C PRO A 139 8.19 -14.92 17.90
N GLY A 140 9.16 -15.82 17.70
CA GLY A 140 8.91 -17.27 17.67
C GLY A 140 8.20 -17.78 16.39
N MET A 141 8.15 -17.00 15.31
CA MET A 141 7.64 -17.49 14.02
C MET A 141 8.46 -18.70 13.55
N PRO A 142 7.85 -19.86 13.31
CA PRO A 142 8.59 -21.03 12.84
C PRO A 142 9.10 -20.84 11.41
N ALA A 143 10.37 -21.16 11.18
CA ALA A 143 10.99 -21.02 9.85
C ALA A 143 10.27 -21.85 8.77
N ASN A 144 9.84 -23.08 9.10
CA ASN A 144 9.10 -23.95 8.17
C ASN A 144 7.71 -23.39 7.80
N ALA A 145 7.04 -22.66 8.69
CA ALA A 145 5.79 -21.99 8.37
C ALA A 145 6.02 -20.83 7.40
N LEU A 146 7.07 -20.03 7.64
CA LEU A 146 7.45 -18.94 6.74
C LEU A 146 7.86 -19.48 5.36
N ASP A 147 8.64 -20.55 5.30
CA ASP A 147 9.04 -21.19 4.05
C ASP A 147 7.83 -21.69 3.25
N ALA A 148 6.91 -22.39 3.91
CA ALA A 148 5.68 -22.87 3.27
C ALA A 148 4.80 -21.72 2.70
N MET A 149 4.69 -20.60 3.41
CA MET A 149 3.99 -19.42 2.91
C MET A 149 4.71 -18.83 1.69
N LEU A 150 6.03 -18.63 1.78
CA LEU A 150 6.81 -18.04 0.69
C LEU A 150 6.84 -18.94 -0.55
N ASP A 151 6.79 -20.26 -0.39
CA ASP A 151 6.75 -21.17 -1.56
C ASP A 151 5.49 -21.01 -2.40
N GLN A 152 4.38 -20.56 -1.83
CA GLN A 152 3.12 -20.30 -2.53
C GLN A 152 3.06 -18.91 -3.20
N LEU A 153 4.03 -18.04 -2.95
CA LEU A 153 4.04 -16.65 -3.39
C LEU A 153 5.13 -16.39 -4.44
N ASP A 154 4.89 -15.41 -5.29
CA ASP A 154 5.88 -14.88 -6.23
C ASP A 154 6.73 -13.77 -5.59
N GLY A 155 6.23 -13.17 -4.51
CA GLY A 155 6.91 -12.20 -3.66
C GLY A 155 6.09 -11.84 -2.45
N ALA A 156 6.69 -11.13 -1.51
CA ALA A 156 6.02 -10.72 -0.28
C ALA A 156 6.53 -9.38 0.27
N VAL A 157 5.63 -8.64 0.88
CA VAL A 157 5.99 -7.57 1.80
C VAL A 157 6.19 -8.19 3.19
N LEU A 158 7.33 -7.93 3.81
CA LEU A 158 7.62 -8.40 5.17
C LEU A 158 7.54 -7.21 6.13
N ARG A 159 6.60 -7.24 7.05
CA ARG A 159 6.55 -6.27 8.14
C ARG A 159 7.53 -6.71 9.21
N VAL A 160 8.63 -5.96 9.33
CA VAL A 160 9.76 -6.22 10.24
C VAL A 160 9.70 -5.33 11.47
N PHE A 161 10.48 -5.63 12.50
CA PHE A 161 10.45 -4.87 13.76
C PHE A 161 11.11 -3.51 13.62
N GLY A 162 10.51 -2.51 14.27
CA GLY A 162 11.07 -1.17 14.44
C GLY A 162 11.65 -0.59 13.16
N SER A 163 12.90 -0.15 13.22
CA SER A 163 13.62 0.48 12.11
C SER A 163 14.35 -0.50 11.17
N GLY A 164 14.03 -1.79 11.21
CA GLY A 164 14.59 -2.78 10.27
C GLY A 164 15.35 -3.92 10.95
N THR A 165 14.78 -4.49 12.00
CA THR A 165 15.30 -5.69 12.67
C THR A 165 14.33 -6.87 12.50
N ALA A 166 14.85 -8.08 12.65
CA ALA A 166 14.10 -9.33 12.68
C ALA A 166 14.71 -10.28 13.69
N MET A 167 14.14 -11.46 13.85
CA MET A 167 14.75 -12.51 14.65
C MET A 167 16.13 -12.86 14.09
N SER A 168 17.09 -13.10 14.98
CA SER A 168 18.45 -13.56 14.63
C SER A 168 18.52 -15.09 14.43
N ASP A 169 17.37 -15.72 14.17
CA ASP A 169 17.25 -17.17 13.95
C ASP A 169 17.83 -17.52 12.58
N ASP A 170 18.86 -18.36 12.55
CA ASP A 170 19.58 -18.74 11.33
C ASP A 170 18.67 -19.50 10.33
N ASP A 171 17.71 -20.26 10.81
CA ASP A 171 16.76 -20.98 9.95
C ASP A 171 15.81 -20.00 9.26
N VAL A 172 15.29 -19.00 9.98
CA VAL A 172 14.46 -17.93 9.40
C VAL A 172 15.26 -17.13 8.36
N LEU A 173 16.47 -16.70 8.69
CA LEU A 173 17.34 -15.97 7.77
C LEU A 173 17.70 -16.79 6.52
N THR A 174 17.87 -18.12 6.69
CA THR A 174 18.12 -19.04 5.57
C THR A 174 16.90 -19.17 4.66
N VAL A 175 15.70 -19.26 5.20
CA VAL A 175 14.44 -19.25 4.43
C VAL A 175 14.34 -17.99 3.58
N LEU A 176 14.54 -16.81 4.18
CA LEU A 176 14.47 -15.53 3.46
C LEU A 176 15.52 -15.46 2.34
N ARG A 177 16.75 -15.83 2.63
CA ARG A 177 17.85 -15.86 1.65
C ARG A 177 17.55 -16.81 0.48
N ASN A 178 17.02 -17.99 0.78
CA ASN A 178 16.65 -18.96 -0.24
C ASN A 178 15.49 -18.46 -1.12
N ALA A 179 14.49 -17.82 -0.55
CA ALA A 179 13.39 -17.22 -1.31
C ALA A 179 13.92 -16.16 -2.28
N VAL A 180 14.79 -15.26 -1.85
CA VAL A 180 15.44 -14.25 -2.71
C VAL A 180 16.27 -14.92 -3.81
N ARG A 181 17.07 -15.96 -3.49
CA ARG A 181 17.85 -16.72 -4.49
C ARG A 181 16.99 -17.45 -5.53
N LYS A 182 15.79 -17.86 -5.15
CA LYS A 182 14.78 -18.45 -6.06
C LYS A 182 14.11 -17.37 -6.96
N GLY A 183 14.50 -16.10 -6.85
CA GLY A 183 13.98 -14.98 -7.63
C GLY A 183 12.72 -14.35 -7.05
N LYS A 184 12.30 -14.72 -5.84
CA LYS A 184 11.16 -14.08 -5.18
C LYS A 184 11.55 -12.69 -4.69
N ARG A 185 10.71 -11.71 -4.94
CA ARG A 185 10.92 -10.35 -4.43
C ARG A 185 10.36 -10.21 -3.03
N LEU A 186 11.24 -9.96 -2.07
CA LEU A 186 10.87 -9.70 -0.68
C LEU A 186 11.18 -8.24 -0.36
N ARG A 187 10.18 -7.48 0.08
CA ARG A 187 10.31 -6.07 0.41
C ARG A 187 9.95 -5.82 1.86
N ALA A 188 10.89 -5.31 2.64
CA ALA A 188 10.70 -5.02 4.06
C ALA A 188 10.03 -3.65 4.25
N VAL A 189 9.10 -3.58 5.20
CA VAL A 189 8.53 -2.34 5.75
C VAL A 189 8.46 -2.44 7.27
N SER A 190 8.40 -1.30 7.96
CA SER A 190 8.26 -1.29 9.41
C SER A 190 6.89 -1.82 9.87
N GLN A 191 6.85 -2.46 11.05
CA GLN A 191 5.59 -2.70 11.76
C GLN A 191 5.06 -1.44 12.43
N CYS A 192 5.92 -0.44 12.64
CA CYS A 192 5.50 0.86 13.14
C CYS A 192 4.82 1.64 12.00
N GLU A 193 3.76 2.35 12.33
CA GLU A 193 3.03 3.17 11.36
C GLU A 193 3.89 4.30 10.78
N ALA A 194 4.80 4.87 11.58
CA ALA A 194 5.65 5.99 11.17
C ALA A 194 7.13 5.70 11.45
N GLY A 195 8.02 6.49 10.83
CA GLY A 195 9.47 6.42 11.02
C GLY A 195 10.21 5.63 9.94
N GLY A 196 9.58 4.61 9.37
CA GLY A 196 10.16 3.78 8.31
C GLY A 196 11.38 2.97 8.73
N LEU A 197 12.16 2.53 7.74
CA LEU A 197 13.33 1.67 7.92
C LEU A 197 14.64 2.46 7.78
N SER A 198 15.60 2.15 8.63
CA SER A 198 16.95 2.72 8.61
C SER A 198 17.99 1.58 8.76
N PRO A 199 18.29 0.86 7.65
CA PRO A 199 19.28 -0.21 7.67
C PRO A 199 20.63 0.28 8.20
N GLY A 200 21.29 -0.56 9.01
CA GLY A 200 22.61 -0.24 9.58
C GLY A 200 22.56 0.54 10.91
N THR A 201 21.41 0.99 11.35
CA THR A 201 21.25 1.66 12.66
C THR A 201 21.55 0.72 13.82
N TYR A 202 21.17 -0.54 13.71
CA TYR A 202 21.36 -1.57 14.73
C TYR A 202 22.04 -2.81 14.16
N ALA A 203 23.05 -3.32 14.85
CA ALA A 203 23.74 -4.57 14.47
C ALA A 203 22.78 -5.76 14.34
N ALA A 204 21.72 -5.80 15.16
CA ALA A 204 20.68 -6.83 15.12
C ALA A 204 19.92 -6.90 13.77
N GLY A 205 19.95 -5.86 12.94
CA GLY A 205 19.37 -5.86 11.60
C GLY A 205 20.27 -6.43 10.51
N ALA A 206 21.58 -6.59 10.75
CA ALA A 206 22.55 -6.97 9.73
C ALA A 206 22.21 -8.33 9.07
N GLY A 207 21.77 -9.31 9.86
CA GLY A 207 21.36 -10.62 9.37
C GLY A 207 20.23 -10.53 8.35
N LEU A 208 19.18 -9.77 8.67
CA LEU A 208 18.03 -9.53 7.78
C LEU A 208 18.47 -8.93 6.44
N TRP A 209 19.22 -7.85 6.47
CA TRP A 209 19.64 -7.14 5.26
C TRP A 209 20.62 -7.95 4.40
N SER A 210 21.41 -8.83 5.00
CA SER A 210 22.30 -9.75 4.28
C SER A 210 21.56 -10.81 3.46
N THR A 211 20.25 -10.99 3.65
CA THR A 211 19.44 -11.93 2.87
C THR A 211 19.15 -11.44 1.45
N GLY A 212 19.35 -10.16 1.16
CA GLY A 212 19.02 -9.53 -0.13
C GLY A 212 17.59 -8.99 -0.23
N ILE A 213 16.90 -8.82 0.89
CA ILE A 213 15.58 -8.18 0.99
C ILE A 213 15.68 -6.72 0.55
N GLU A 214 14.67 -6.25 -0.21
CA GLU A 214 14.52 -4.87 -0.61
C GLU A 214 14.11 -3.99 0.59
N ASN A 215 14.68 -2.78 0.66
CA ASN A 215 14.29 -1.78 1.66
C ASN A 215 13.10 -0.94 1.15
N GLY A 216 11.95 -1.02 1.83
CA GLY A 216 10.77 -0.22 1.54
C GLY A 216 10.81 1.21 2.12
N GLY A 217 11.83 1.54 2.93
CA GLY A 217 11.98 2.89 3.48
C GLY A 217 10.80 3.28 4.36
N THR A 218 10.09 4.33 3.94
CA THR A 218 8.90 4.86 4.62
C THR A 218 7.58 4.34 4.04
N GLU A 219 7.62 3.37 3.13
CA GLU A 219 6.40 2.82 2.55
C GLU A 219 5.48 2.20 3.61
N THR A 220 4.18 2.43 3.44
CA THR A 220 3.18 1.62 4.16
C THR A 220 3.16 0.20 3.61
N PRO A 221 2.67 -0.79 4.34
CA PRO A 221 2.55 -2.16 3.83
C PRO A 221 1.76 -2.23 2.52
N GLU A 222 0.71 -1.42 2.40
CA GLU A 222 -0.12 -1.30 1.21
C GLU A 222 0.67 -0.74 0.02
N ALA A 223 1.40 0.36 0.24
CA ALA A 223 2.23 0.97 -0.80
C ALA A 223 3.34 0.03 -1.28
N ALA A 224 3.98 -0.70 -0.37
CA ALA A 224 5.01 -1.68 -0.68
C ALA A 224 4.46 -2.89 -1.47
N LEU A 225 3.24 -3.35 -1.15
CA LEU A 225 2.58 -4.42 -1.90
C LEU A 225 2.30 -4.00 -3.34
N ILE A 226 1.78 -2.79 -3.53
CA ILE A 226 1.54 -2.20 -4.85
C ILE A 226 2.85 -2.03 -5.62
N HIS A 227 3.92 -1.60 -4.95
CA HIS A 227 5.25 -1.50 -5.56
C HIS A 227 5.72 -2.84 -6.16
N LEU A 228 5.50 -3.95 -5.45
CA LEU A 228 5.84 -5.28 -5.95
C LEU A 228 5.02 -5.70 -7.18
N TRP A 229 3.78 -5.24 -7.32
CA TRP A 229 2.97 -5.52 -8.51
C TRP A 229 3.45 -4.76 -9.74
N LEU A 230 3.86 -3.51 -9.57
CA LEU A 230 4.12 -2.60 -10.69
C LEU A 230 5.60 -2.59 -11.15
N ASN A 231 6.52 -3.15 -10.36
CA ASN A 231 7.95 -3.11 -10.59
C ASN A 231 8.59 -4.50 -10.55
#